data_9c85a009c42429ee7638769c0074e9f9
#
_entry.id   9c85a009c42429ee7638769c0074e9f9
#
_cell.length_a   1.000
_cell.length_b   1.000
_cell.length_c   1.000
_cell.angle_alpha   90.00
_cell.angle_beta   90.00
_cell.angle_gamma   90.00
#
_symmetry.space_group_name_H-M   'P 1'
#
loop_
_entity.id
_entity.type
_entity.pdbx_description
1 polymer ?
#
loop_
_entity_poly.entity_id
_entity_poly.type
_entity_poly.pdbx_seq_one_letter_code
_entity_poly.pdbx_strand_id
1 'polypeptide(L)'
;TKLFGAVECLSTGLVDVDDDYMRRRLGVAGNTRIEDIRVLRIGNGTNLEIFRYSGDAEPDAPLKRNSQPGGYHLAFQVDDCNAAADRLRAENVEVLDGPTYVDGGPMEGLTWCYLKAPWGQFLEIVSMDGPLGAERAGGPAQWSPANN
;
A
#
# COMPACT_ATOMS: atom_id res chain seq x y z
N THR A 1 -10.30 1.49 4.93
CA THR A 1 -10.37 2.60 5.90
C THR A 1 -10.24 2.11 7.33
N LYS A 2 -11.00 1.06 7.75
CA LYS A 2 -11.07 0.60 9.15
C LYS A 2 -9.71 0.20 9.74
N LEU A 3 -8.84 -0.48 8.96
CA LEU A 3 -7.57 -1.03 9.46
C LEU A 3 -6.47 0.02 9.56
N PHE A 4 -6.40 0.95 8.61
CA PHE A 4 -5.34 1.97 8.53
C PHE A 4 -5.82 3.39 8.87
N GLY A 5 -7.04 3.54 9.40
CA GLY A 5 -7.61 4.84 9.73
C GLY A 5 -7.77 5.78 8.53
N ALA A 6 -7.80 5.23 7.31
CA ALA A 6 -7.93 6.03 6.11
C ALA A 6 -9.28 6.74 6.03
N VAL A 7 -9.27 8.00 5.66
CA VAL A 7 -10.45 8.85 5.49
C VAL A 7 -10.75 8.99 4.00
N GLU A 8 -11.98 8.63 3.59
CA GLU A 8 -12.42 8.88 2.23
C GLU A 8 -12.67 10.37 2.02
N CYS A 9 -11.92 10.96 1.08
CA CYS A 9 -12.02 12.37 0.73
C CYS A 9 -13.02 12.62 -0.39
N LEU A 10 -13.11 11.68 -1.35
CA LEU A 10 -14.08 11.72 -2.43
C LEU A 10 -14.36 10.32 -3.00
N SER A 11 -15.50 10.19 -3.64
CA SER A 11 -15.90 9.09 -4.52
C SER A 11 -16.61 9.69 -5.73
N THR A 12 -16.27 9.26 -6.94
CA THR A 12 -16.86 9.80 -8.17
C THR A 12 -18.14 9.08 -8.59
N GLY A 13 -18.29 7.80 -8.18
CA GLY A 13 -19.20 6.90 -8.83
C GLY A 13 -18.77 6.60 -10.27
N LEU A 14 -19.72 6.18 -11.11
CA LEU A 14 -19.47 5.86 -12.52
C LEU A 14 -18.91 7.08 -13.27
N VAL A 15 -17.80 6.86 -13.96
CA VAL A 15 -17.19 7.86 -14.84
C VAL A 15 -17.45 7.42 -16.28
N ASP A 16 -18.30 8.15 -16.98
CA ASP A 16 -18.70 7.86 -18.36
C ASP A 16 -17.71 8.51 -19.34
N VAL A 17 -16.80 7.70 -19.86
CA VAL A 17 -15.80 8.07 -20.88
C VAL A 17 -15.75 6.98 -21.95
N ASP A 18 -15.39 7.37 -23.18
CA ASP A 18 -15.34 6.46 -24.33
C ASP A 18 -14.12 5.53 -24.32
N ASP A 19 -14.16 4.51 -25.19
CA ASP A 19 -13.10 3.51 -25.30
C ASP A 19 -11.77 4.09 -25.73
N ASP A 20 -11.75 5.17 -26.50
CA ASP A 20 -10.55 5.83 -26.97
C ASP A 20 -9.86 6.56 -25.80
N TYR A 21 -10.63 7.22 -24.94
CA TYR A 21 -10.15 7.80 -23.70
C TYR A 21 -9.53 6.73 -22.79
N MET A 22 -10.25 5.61 -22.59
CA MET A 22 -9.76 4.49 -21.75
C MET A 22 -8.41 3.97 -22.23
N ARG A 23 -8.27 3.72 -23.53
CA ARG A 23 -6.99 3.22 -24.10
C ARG A 23 -5.87 4.24 -24.06
N ARG A 24 -6.13 5.46 -24.55
CA ARG A 24 -5.06 6.45 -24.76
C ARG A 24 -4.66 7.21 -23.51
N ARG A 25 -5.58 7.44 -22.60
CA ARG A 25 -5.35 8.25 -21.40
C ARG A 25 -5.00 7.40 -20.18
N LEU A 26 -5.62 6.24 -20.05
CA LEU A 26 -5.47 5.38 -18.88
C LEU A 26 -4.68 4.11 -19.16
N GLY A 27 -4.40 3.78 -20.42
CA GLY A 27 -3.64 2.59 -20.80
C GLY A 27 -4.34 1.26 -20.48
N VAL A 28 -5.66 1.28 -20.35
CA VAL A 28 -6.49 0.09 -20.08
C VAL A 28 -7.27 -0.32 -21.33
N ALA A 29 -7.84 -1.54 -21.33
CA ALA A 29 -8.65 -2.00 -22.46
C ALA A 29 -9.87 -1.10 -22.69
N GLY A 30 -10.24 -0.86 -23.96
CA GLY A 30 -11.30 0.07 -24.30
C GLY A 30 -12.71 -0.35 -23.85
N ASN A 31 -12.94 -1.66 -23.63
CA ASN A 31 -14.18 -2.18 -23.06
C ASN A 31 -14.23 -2.13 -21.52
N THR A 32 -13.19 -1.65 -20.88
CA THR A 32 -13.12 -1.40 -19.42
C THR A 32 -13.91 -0.14 -19.09
N ARG A 33 -14.59 -0.12 -17.95
CA ARG A 33 -15.31 1.06 -17.43
C ARG A 33 -14.83 1.39 -16.04
N ILE A 34 -14.78 2.67 -15.71
CA ILE A 34 -14.52 3.14 -14.36
C ILE A 34 -15.84 3.17 -13.61
N GLU A 35 -16.02 2.25 -12.68
CA GLU A 35 -17.21 2.21 -11.85
C GLU A 35 -17.14 3.20 -10.67
N ASP A 36 -15.92 3.46 -10.19
CA ASP A 36 -15.69 4.39 -9.10
C ASP A 36 -14.19 4.76 -9.02
N ILE A 37 -13.92 5.99 -8.64
CA ILE A 37 -12.59 6.44 -8.23
C ILE A 37 -12.72 6.96 -6.81
N ARG A 38 -11.97 6.42 -5.87
CA ARG A 38 -11.94 6.88 -4.48
C ARG A 38 -10.58 7.45 -4.14
N VAL A 39 -10.57 8.60 -3.50
CA VAL A 39 -9.37 9.16 -2.90
C VAL A 39 -9.46 9.00 -1.39
N LEU A 40 -8.48 8.29 -0.85
CA LEU A 40 -8.34 8.04 0.58
C LEU A 40 -7.12 8.78 1.11
N ARG A 41 -7.29 9.61 2.13
CA ARG A 41 -6.19 10.20 2.88
C ARG A 41 -5.79 9.29 4.03
N ILE A 42 -4.51 9.00 4.17
CA ILE A 42 -3.95 8.22 5.28
C ILE A 42 -3.16 9.15 6.19
N GLY A 43 -3.64 9.32 7.41
CA GLY A 43 -3.05 10.23 8.38
C GLY A 43 -2.92 11.65 7.82
N ASN A 44 -1.76 12.27 8.01
CA ASN A 44 -1.40 13.57 7.46
C ASN A 44 -0.44 13.46 6.26
N GLY A 45 -0.37 12.27 5.67
CA GLY A 45 0.56 11.93 4.59
C GLY A 45 -0.10 11.87 3.21
N THR A 46 0.25 10.82 2.48
CA THR A 46 -0.14 10.60 1.09
C THR A 46 -1.63 10.29 0.92
N ASN A 47 -2.19 10.71 -0.22
CA ASN A 47 -3.45 10.20 -0.72
C ASN A 47 -3.24 8.93 -1.54
N LEU A 48 -4.17 7.98 -1.40
CA LEU A 48 -4.31 6.84 -2.30
C LEU A 48 -5.51 7.07 -3.21
N GLU A 49 -5.29 7.01 -4.50
CA GLU A 49 -6.35 6.98 -5.50
C GLU A 49 -6.61 5.53 -5.88
N ILE A 50 -7.84 5.08 -5.66
CA ILE A 50 -8.26 3.69 -5.89
C ILE A 50 -9.31 3.66 -6.97
N PHE A 51 -9.01 2.97 -8.08
CA PHE A 51 -9.93 2.76 -9.19
C PHE A 51 -10.62 1.41 -9.04
N ARG A 52 -11.93 1.41 -9.24
CA ARG A 52 -12.70 0.19 -9.47
C ARG A 52 -13.12 0.16 -10.94
N TYR A 53 -12.70 -0.90 -11.61
CA TYR A 53 -13.04 -1.13 -13.01
C TYR A 53 -14.01 -2.29 -13.15
N SER A 54 -14.83 -2.24 -14.23
CA SER A 54 -15.55 -3.39 -14.78
C SER A 54 -15.16 -3.60 -16.23
N GLY A 55 -15.44 -4.77 -16.78
CA GLY A 55 -15.10 -5.15 -18.15
C GLY A 55 -13.94 -6.15 -18.19
N ASP A 56 -13.00 -5.95 -19.10
CA ASP A 56 -11.93 -6.89 -19.44
C ASP A 56 -10.85 -7.03 -18.34
N ALA A 57 -11.30 -7.45 -17.16
CA ALA A 57 -10.37 -7.92 -16.15
C ALA A 57 -10.01 -9.38 -16.49
N GLU A 58 -8.73 -9.69 -16.54
CA GLU A 58 -8.27 -11.07 -16.44
C GLU A 58 -8.22 -11.43 -14.94
N PRO A 59 -9.33 -11.91 -14.36
CA PRO A 59 -9.45 -12.07 -12.92
C PRO A 59 -8.47 -13.08 -12.34
N ASP A 60 -7.93 -13.95 -13.17
CA ASP A 60 -7.03 -15.04 -12.80
C ASP A 60 -5.55 -14.74 -13.15
N ALA A 61 -5.24 -13.56 -13.67
CA ALA A 61 -3.84 -13.20 -13.90
C ALA A 61 -3.10 -13.12 -12.56
N PRO A 62 -2.06 -13.97 -12.34
CA PRO A 62 -1.36 -13.96 -11.06
C PRO A 62 -0.65 -12.62 -10.88
N LEU A 63 -0.85 -12.00 -9.72
CA LEU A 63 -0.11 -10.78 -9.38
C LEU A 63 1.39 -11.07 -9.33
N LYS A 64 2.15 -10.11 -9.80
CA LYS A 64 3.61 -10.23 -9.83
C LYS A 64 4.17 -10.26 -8.41
N ARG A 65 5.16 -11.11 -8.20
CA ARG A 65 5.96 -11.10 -6.97
C ARG A 65 6.80 -9.82 -6.92
N ASN A 66 7.16 -9.34 -5.74
CA ASN A 66 8.02 -8.17 -5.55
C ASN A 66 9.34 -8.26 -6.36
N SER A 67 9.85 -9.47 -6.60
CA SER A 67 11.08 -9.74 -7.36
C SER A 67 10.94 -9.71 -8.89
N GLN A 68 9.74 -9.57 -9.41
CA GLN A 68 9.48 -9.58 -10.86
C GLN A 68 9.37 -8.15 -11.41
N PRO A 69 9.78 -7.89 -12.68
CA PRO A 69 9.57 -6.59 -13.31
C PRO A 69 8.10 -6.18 -13.26
N GLY A 70 7.81 -5.01 -12.68
CA GLY A 70 6.46 -4.52 -12.39
C GLY A 70 5.82 -5.09 -11.11
N GLY A 71 6.55 -5.91 -10.34
CA GLY A 71 6.20 -6.24 -8.96
C GLY A 71 6.50 -5.06 -8.03
N TYR A 72 5.64 -4.78 -7.08
CA TYR A 72 5.80 -3.72 -6.09
C TYR A 72 4.96 -4.01 -4.84
N HIS A 73 5.24 -3.27 -3.79
CA HIS A 73 4.41 -3.23 -2.59
C HIS A 73 4.22 -1.79 -2.12
N LEU A 74 3.27 -1.57 -1.24
CA LEU A 74 3.05 -0.31 -0.54
C LEU A 74 3.33 -0.54 0.95
N ALA A 75 4.16 0.31 1.55
CA ALA A 75 4.46 0.27 2.97
C ALA A 75 3.66 1.34 3.73
N PHE A 76 3.11 0.94 4.88
CA PHE A 76 2.39 1.81 5.80
C PHE A 76 3.16 1.88 7.12
N GLN A 77 3.57 3.08 7.51
CA GLN A 77 4.13 3.30 8.83
C GLN A 77 3.03 3.24 9.88
N VAL A 78 3.30 2.48 10.94
CA VAL A 78 2.43 2.30 12.12
C VAL A 78 3.24 2.56 13.38
N ASP A 79 2.58 2.81 14.49
CA ASP A 79 3.25 3.08 15.76
C ASP A 79 3.95 1.81 16.32
N ASP A 80 3.31 0.65 16.17
CA ASP A 80 3.80 -0.65 16.63
C ASP A 80 3.44 -1.73 15.60
N CYS A 81 4.46 -2.26 14.93
CA CYS A 81 4.31 -3.28 13.90
C CYS A 81 3.78 -4.61 14.46
N ASN A 82 4.17 -5.00 15.69
CA ASN A 82 3.69 -6.24 16.31
C ASN A 82 2.20 -6.14 16.63
N ALA A 83 1.79 -5.08 17.31
CA ALA A 83 0.38 -4.84 17.64
C ALA A 83 -0.49 -4.70 16.37
N ALA A 84 0.04 -4.05 15.31
CA ALA A 84 -0.64 -3.93 14.03
C ALA A 84 -0.80 -5.29 13.33
N ALA A 85 0.24 -6.12 13.29
CA ALA A 85 0.19 -7.46 12.72
C ALA A 85 -0.85 -8.36 13.44
N ASP A 86 -0.87 -8.32 14.76
CA ASP A 86 -1.82 -9.10 15.55
C ASP A 86 -3.26 -8.66 15.30
N ARG A 87 -3.52 -7.36 15.22
CA ARG A 87 -4.84 -6.82 14.86
C ARG A 87 -5.26 -7.23 13.45
N LEU A 88 -4.35 -7.21 12.48
CA LEU A 88 -4.61 -7.63 11.10
C LEU A 88 -4.96 -9.13 11.03
N ARG A 89 -4.23 -9.97 11.75
CA ARG A 89 -4.54 -11.41 11.88
C ARG A 89 -5.91 -11.66 12.50
N ALA A 90 -6.26 -10.91 13.55
CA ALA A 90 -7.57 -11.02 14.20
C ALA A 90 -8.73 -10.61 13.27
N GLU A 91 -8.48 -9.78 12.27
CA GLU A 91 -9.44 -9.39 11.22
C GLU A 91 -9.34 -10.31 9.96
N ASN A 92 -8.68 -11.46 10.08
CA ASN A 92 -8.48 -12.45 9.01
C ASN A 92 -7.72 -11.93 7.77
N VAL A 93 -6.82 -10.97 7.94
CA VAL A 93 -5.89 -10.55 6.88
C VAL A 93 -4.75 -11.57 6.78
N GLU A 94 -4.36 -11.95 5.56
CA GLU A 94 -3.19 -12.80 5.32
C GLU A 94 -1.92 -12.01 5.64
N VAL A 95 -1.39 -12.18 6.85
CA VAL A 95 -0.11 -11.61 7.30
C VAL A 95 0.96 -12.69 7.13
N LEU A 96 2.05 -12.36 6.42
CA LEU A 96 3.16 -13.27 6.20
C LEU A 96 3.95 -13.48 7.50
N ASP A 97 5.01 -14.31 7.42
CA ASP A 97 5.90 -14.54 8.55
C ASP A 97 6.53 -13.23 9.05
N GLY A 98 6.67 -13.09 10.34
CA GLY A 98 7.08 -11.85 11.00
C GLY A 98 6.05 -11.38 12.03
N PRO A 99 6.14 -10.15 12.55
CA PRO A 99 7.10 -9.07 12.25
C PRO A 99 8.56 -9.40 12.55
N THR A 100 9.45 -8.79 11.78
CA THR A 100 10.89 -8.96 11.88
C THR A 100 11.55 -7.65 12.28
N TYR A 101 12.31 -7.65 13.38
CA TYR A 101 13.15 -6.53 13.78
C TYR A 101 14.52 -6.62 13.09
N VAL A 102 15.03 -5.49 12.62
CA VAL A 102 16.37 -5.39 12.03
C VAL A 102 17.35 -4.88 13.10
N ASP A 103 18.26 -5.74 13.53
CA ASP A 103 19.17 -5.52 14.64
C ASP A 103 20.55 -4.98 14.24
N GLY A 104 20.76 -4.63 12.95
CA GLY A 104 22.01 -4.09 12.47
C GLY A 104 21.98 -3.58 11.04
N GLY A 105 23.04 -2.85 10.68
CA GLY A 105 23.20 -2.29 9.33
C GLY A 105 22.37 -1.04 9.05
N PRO A 106 22.24 -0.63 7.77
CA PRO A 106 21.55 0.62 7.39
C PRO A 106 20.10 0.72 7.84
N MET A 107 19.40 -0.40 7.97
CA MET A 107 18.00 -0.49 8.36
C MET A 107 17.79 -0.82 9.85
N GLU A 108 18.84 -0.83 10.65
CA GLU A 108 18.75 -1.11 12.09
C GLU A 108 17.75 -0.19 12.79
N GLY A 109 16.84 -0.76 13.57
CA GLY A 109 15.75 -0.06 14.24
C GLY A 109 14.42 -0.15 13.52
N LEU A 110 14.37 -0.77 12.33
CA LEU A 110 13.13 -1.06 11.61
C LEU A 110 12.51 -2.37 12.11
N THR A 111 11.21 -2.36 12.35
CA THR A 111 10.38 -3.58 12.42
C THR A 111 9.43 -3.59 11.23
N TRP A 112 9.35 -4.70 10.52
CA TRP A 112 8.56 -4.80 9.29
C TRP A 112 7.82 -6.14 9.18
N CYS A 113 6.72 -6.13 8.45
CA CYS A 113 5.95 -7.34 8.13
C CYS A 113 5.15 -7.15 6.84
N TYR A 114 5.20 -8.16 5.97
CA TYR A 114 4.35 -8.20 4.78
C TYR A 114 2.97 -8.79 5.08
N LEU A 115 2.00 -8.32 4.31
CA LEU A 115 0.65 -8.86 4.28
C LEU A 115 0.11 -8.82 2.85
N LYS A 116 -1.01 -9.47 2.60
CA LYS A 116 -1.67 -9.42 1.29
C LYS A 116 -3.04 -8.76 1.40
N ALA A 117 -3.33 -7.89 0.47
CA ALA A 117 -4.68 -7.42 0.21
C ALA A 117 -5.55 -8.58 -0.33
N PRO A 118 -6.90 -8.50 -0.22
CA PRO A 118 -7.79 -9.56 -0.69
C PRO A 118 -7.64 -9.93 -2.18
N TRP A 119 -7.13 -9.01 -2.99
CA TRP A 119 -6.82 -9.23 -4.40
C TRP A 119 -5.36 -9.68 -4.65
N GLY A 120 -4.60 -10.00 -3.57
CA GLY A 120 -3.26 -10.57 -3.63
C GLY A 120 -2.10 -9.56 -3.69
N GLN A 121 -2.36 -8.24 -3.77
CA GLN A 121 -1.32 -7.21 -3.74
C GLN A 121 -0.54 -7.28 -2.44
N PHE A 122 0.80 -7.27 -2.53
CA PHE A 122 1.66 -7.16 -1.37
C PHE A 122 1.58 -5.75 -0.75
N LEU A 123 1.36 -5.73 0.54
CA LEU A 123 1.44 -4.56 1.39
C LEU A 123 2.48 -4.83 2.48
N GLU A 124 2.98 -3.78 3.11
CA GLU A 124 3.93 -3.87 4.21
C GLU A 124 3.46 -2.94 5.34
N ILE A 125 3.64 -3.36 6.57
CA ILE A 125 3.59 -2.48 7.73
C ILE A 125 4.98 -2.34 8.32
N VAL A 126 5.33 -1.12 8.72
CA VAL A 126 6.63 -0.80 9.29
C VAL A 126 6.48 0.06 10.54
N SER A 127 7.33 -0.17 11.54
CA SER A 127 7.52 0.76 12.65
C SER A 127 9.01 1.00 12.88
N MET A 128 9.35 2.15 13.44
CA MET A 128 10.73 2.55 13.70
C MET A 128 10.86 3.06 15.12
N ASP A 129 11.88 2.60 15.83
CA ASP A 129 12.18 3.01 17.22
C ASP A 129 12.91 4.36 17.30
N GLY A 130 13.06 5.04 16.16
CA GLY A 130 13.80 6.31 16.01
C GLY A 130 14.53 6.35 14.67
N PRO A 131 15.57 7.17 14.53
CA PRO A 131 16.40 7.21 13.34
C PRO A 131 16.99 5.84 13.01
N LEU A 132 16.91 5.42 11.74
CA LEU A 132 17.49 4.16 11.29
C LEU A 132 19.04 4.18 11.30
N GLY A 133 19.68 3.00 11.22
CA GLY A 133 21.13 2.87 11.23
C GLY A 133 21.86 3.76 10.23
N ALA A 134 21.34 3.91 9.00
CA ALA A 134 21.89 4.81 7.99
C ALA A 134 21.82 6.29 8.41
N GLU A 135 20.73 6.72 9.03
CA GLU A 135 20.56 8.09 9.53
C GLU A 135 21.49 8.38 10.70
N ARG A 136 21.62 7.43 11.64
CA ARG A 136 22.58 7.52 12.76
C ARG A 136 24.04 7.57 12.29
N ALA A 137 24.33 6.99 11.13
CA ALA A 137 25.65 7.07 10.47
C ALA A 137 25.87 8.38 9.70
N GLY A 138 24.94 9.35 9.77
CA GLY A 138 25.04 10.66 9.11
C GLY A 138 24.41 10.72 7.71
N GLY A 139 23.65 9.70 7.31
CA GLY A 139 22.84 9.72 6.10
C GLY A 139 21.63 10.64 6.24
N PRO A 140 20.98 11.02 5.11
CA PRO A 140 19.77 11.83 5.15
C PRO A 140 18.62 11.07 5.81
N ALA A 141 17.82 11.78 6.61
CA ALA A 141 16.63 11.22 7.23
C ALA A 141 15.57 10.85 6.18
N GLN A 142 14.90 9.73 6.40
CA GLN A 142 13.71 9.39 5.64
C GLN A 142 12.54 10.27 6.08
N TRP A 143 11.63 10.56 5.14
CA TRP A 143 10.40 11.24 5.51
C TRP A 143 9.56 10.35 6.45
N SER A 144 9.05 10.95 7.51
CA SER A 144 8.13 10.30 8.44
C SER A 144 7.07 11.30 8.91
N PRO A 145 5.81 10.90 9.06
CA PRO A 145 4.77 11.77 9.61
C PRO A 145 5.04 12.17 11.07
N ALA A 146 5.86 11.43 11.79
CA ALA A 146 6.26 11.76 13.16
C ALA A 146 7.29 12.91 13.24
N ASN A 147 7.92 13.26 12.13
CA ASN A 147 8.96 14.29 12.06
C ASN A 147 8.47 15.65 11.52
N ASN A 148 7.14 15.82 11.35
CA ASN A 148 6.50 17.07 10.89
C ASN A 148 5.69 17.72 11.99
#